data_86d8024489b09d312e380f7d56659df1
#
_entry.id   86d8024489b09d312e380f7d56659df1
#
_cell.length_a   1.000
_cell.length_b   1.000
_cell.length_c   1.000
_cell.angle_alpha   90.00
_cell.angle_beta   90.00
_cell.angle_gamma   90.00
#
_symmetry.space_group_name_H-M   'P 1'
#
loop_
_entity.id
_entity.type
_entity.pdbx_description
1 polymer ?
#
loop_
_entity_poly.entity_id
_entity_poly.type
_entity_poly.pdbx_seq_one_letter_code
_entity_poly.pdbx_strand_id
1 'polypeptide(L)'
;KGDVFQASSFDNPALPEDYKQRLSEFEGVYKDRYVLGLWKGLEGLVYSAFDEKICLIPRFEIDKSWPIYSGHDFGLVNPAALFYAGSPGTGDFFAFAEYVPGIKMGYYDHVQAFKAITEGRNVLKRVGGNHQEEGERQAYAAQGWSISEPKHSLDKALQIKMVQGMHRLNKIYAFNDLSNYVREKFSFVTKEDKIVDEARFHCMA
;
A
#
# COMPACT_ATOMS: atom_id res chain seq x y z
N LYS A 1 35.18 -17.91 -15.59
CA LYS A 1 34.60 -16.54 -15.63
C LYS A 1 33.33 -16.68 -16.42
N GLY A 2 32.18 -16.45 -15.81
CA GLY A 2 30.91 -16.38 -16.52
C GLY A 2 30.66 -14.94 -16.96
N ASP A 3 30.16 -14.76 -18.17
CA ASP A 3 29.77 -13.43 -18.66
C ASP A 3 28.42 -13.07 -18.02
N VAL A 4 28.32 -11.83 -17.49
CA VAL A 4 27.08 -11.31 -16.94
C VAL A 4 26.35 -10.56 -18.06
N PHE A 5 25.20 -11.08 -18.45
CA PHE A 5 24.30 -10.39 -19.37
C PHE A 5 23.34 -9.49 -18.55
N GLN A 6 23.30 -8.21 -18.89
CA GLN A 6 22.34 -7.25 -18.34
C GLN A 6 21.41 -6.80 -19.46
N ALA A 7 20.12 -6.90 -19.25
CA ALA A 7 19.09 -6.41 -20.16
C ALA A 7 18.06 -5.60 -19.36
N SER A 8 17.58 -4.52 -19.96
CA SER A 8 16.42 -3.76 -19.44
C SER A 8 15.13 -4.45 -19.87
N SER A 9 14.09 -4.36 -19.05
CA SER A 9 12.74 -4.80 -19.48
C SER A 9 12.26 -4.04 -20.71
N PHE A 10 12.72 -2.80 -20.93
CA PHE A 10 12.39 -2.01 -22.11
C PHE A 10 13.04 -2.53 -23.40
N ASP A 11 14.07 -3.36 -23.29
CA ASP A 11 14.70 -4.00 -24.45
C ASP A 11 13.87 -5.15 -25.04
N ASN A 12 12.80 -5.56 -24.32
CA ASN A 12 11.90 -6.60 -24.80
C ASN A 12 10.80 -6.02 -25.70
N PRO A 13 10.85 -6.27 -27.03
CA PRO A 13 9.87 -5.72 -27.96
C PRO A 13 8.47 -6.32 -27.82
N ALA A 14 8.35 -7.49 -27.16
CA ALA A 14 7.08 -8.19 -26.96
C ALA A 14 6.26 -7.65 -25.76
N LEU A 15 6.79 -6.71 -24.97
CA LEU A 15 6.05 -6.16 -23.84
C LEU A 15 4.95 -5.21 -24.33
N PRO A 16 3.70 -5.39 -23.82
CA PRO A 16 2.60 -4.47 -24.08
C PRO A 16 2.92 -3.04 -23.61
N GLU A 17 2.43 -2.04 -24.32
CA GLU A 17 2.70 -0.63 -24.00
C GLU A 17 2.16 -0.22 -22.63
N ASP A 18 1.00 -0.73 -22.20
CA ASP A 18 0.45 -0.50 -20.87
C ASP A 18 1.36 -1.06 -19.77
N TYR A 19 2.05 -2.15 -20.03
CA TYR A 19 3.03 -2.71 -19.10
C TYR A 19 4.31 -1.88 -19.06
N LYS A 20 4.80 -1.39 -20.22
CA LYS A 20 5.94 -0.48 -20.28
C LYS A 20 5.65 0.82 -19.55
N GLN A 21 4.44 1.37 -19.71
CA GLN A 21 4.03 2.57 -18.99
C GLN A 21 4.08 2.35 -17.47
N ARG A 22 3.54 1.24 -16.97
CA ARG A 22 3.64 0.88 -15.55
C ARG A 22 5.09 0.74 -15.07
N LEU A 23 5.95 0.12 -15.88
CA LEU A 23 7.37 0.00 -15.56
C LEU A 23 8.08 1.36 -15.47
N SER A 24 7.68 2.34 -16.28
CA SER A 24 8.26 3.69 -16.26
C SER A 24 7.97 4.45 -14.97
N GLU A 25 6.91 4.07 -14.24
CA GLU A 25 6.52 4.67 -12.97
C GLU A 25 7.33 4.12 -11.78
N PHE A 26 8.10 3.05 -11.98
CA PHE A 26 8.93 2.49 -10.92
C PHE A 26 10.14 3.37 -10.63
N GLU A 27 10.46 3.50 -9.33
CA GLU A 27 11.62 4.23 -8.84
C GLU A 27 12.44 3.36 -7.86
N GLY A 28 13.65 3.81 -7.52
CA GLY A 28 14.51 3.19 -6.53
C GLY A 28 14.94 1.76 -6.89
N VAL A 29 15.06 0.90 -5.88
CA VAL A 29 15.54 -0.49 -6.01
C VAL A 29 14.66 -1.32 -6.95
N TYR A 30 13.37 -1.02 -6.99
CA TYR A 30 12.43 -1.74 -7.85
C TYR A 30 12.68 -1.42 -9.32
N LYS A 31 12.89 -0.16 -9.68
CA LYS A 31 13.32 0.25 -11.01
C LYS A 31 14.62 -0.44 -11.39
N ASP A 32 15.59 -0.44 -10.49
CA ASP A 32 16.89 -1.02 -10.72
C ASP A 32 16.80 -2.52 -11.02
N ARG A 33 15.99 -3.28 -10.28
CA ARG A 33 15.84 -4.74 -10.49
C ARG A 33 14.95 -5.12 -11.66
N TYR A 34 13.75 -4.53 -11.73
CA TYR A 34 12.70 -5.00 -12.64
C TYR A 34 12.67 -4.25 -13.97
N VAL A 35 13.19 -3.02 -13.98
CA VAL A 35 13.28 -2.23 -15.21
C VAL A 35 14.67 -2.33 -15.81
N LEU A 36 15.71 -2.10 -15.03
CA LEU A 36 17.10 -2.03 -15.50
C LEU A 36 17.84 -3.35 -15.39
N GLY A 37 17.24 -4.40 -14.82
CA GLY A 37 17.88 -5.71 -14.67
C GLY A 37 19.13 -5.70 -13.76
N LEU A 38 19.25 -4.71 -12.88
CA LEU A 38 20.40 -4.61 -11.99
C LEU A 38 20.30 -5.61 -10.83
N TRP A 39 21.40 -6.28 -10.53
CA TRP A 39 21.52 -7.13 -9.34
C TRP A 39 21.72 -6.26 -8.09
N LYS A 40 20.64 -5.62 -7.62
CA LYS A 40 20.63 -4.93 -6.33
C LYS A 40 19.92 -5.79 -5.29
N GLY A 41 20.56 -5.94 -4.12
CA GLY A 41 19.95 -6.60 -2.97
C GLY A 41 18.71 -5.82 -2.50
N LEU A 42 17.83 -6.51 -1.77
CA LEU A 42 16.70 -5.89 -1.07
C LEU A 42 17.16 -5.16 0.21
N GLU A 43 18.46 -4.88 0.33
CA GLU A 43 19.02 -4.14 1.44
C GLU A 43 18.39 -2.76 1.53
N GLY A 44 17.91 -2.42 2.70
CA GLY A 44 17.24 -1.15 2.96
C GLY A 44 15.73 -1.13 2.74
N LEU A 45 15.10 -2.19 2.21
CA LEU A 45 13.64 -2.25 2.18
C LEU A 45 13.06 -2.30 3.59
N VAL A 46 12.16 -1.37 3.90
CA VAL A 46 11.44 -1.36 5.18
C VAL A 46 10.67 -2.66 5.35
N TYR A 47 9.97 -3.11 4.33
CA TYR A 47 9.20 -4.36 4.34
C TYR A 47 9.95 -5.50 3.62
N SER A 48 11.17 -5.80 4.07
CA SER A 48 12.02 -6.84 3.47
C SER A 48 11.40 -8.25 3.48
N ALA A 49 10.43 -8.50 4.35
CA ALA A 49 9.68 -9.77 4.41
C ALA A 49 8.52 -9.84 3.40
N PHE A 50 8.26 -8.79 2.63
CA PHE A 50 7.27 -8.80 1.57
C PHE A 50 7.85 -9.51 0.34
N ASP A 51 7.43 -10.75 0.12
CA ASP A 51 7.77 -11.52 -1.08
C ASP A 51 6.65 -11.37 -2.11
N GLU A 52 6.95 -10.78 -3.26
CA GLU A 52 5.96 -10.57 -4.32
C GLU A 52 5.30 -11.86 -4.82
N LYS A 53 6.07 -12.96 -4.86
CA LYS A 53 5.57 -14.26 -5.34
C LYS A 53 4.55 -14.88 -4.38
N ILE A 54 4.57 -14.46 -3.12
CA ILE A 54 3.68 -14.95 -2.08
C ILE A 54 2.60 -13.93 -1.77
N CYS A 55 2.99 -12.66 -1.59
CA CYS A 55 2.11 -11.61 -1.08
C CYS A 55 1.25 -10.95 -2.16
N LEU A 56 1.68 -10.98 -3.45
CA LEU A 56 0.87 -10.44 -4.55
C LEU A 56 0.12 -11.58 -5.24
N ILE A 57 -1.19 -11.47 -5.23
CA ILE A 57 -2.07 -12.52 -5.77
C ILE A 57 -3.01 -11.96 -6.83
N PRO A 58 -3.46 -12.78 -7.78
CA PRO A 58 -4.50 -12.40 -8.72
C PRO A 58 -5.79 -12.01 -7.97
N ARG A 59 -6.50 -11.03 -8.50
CA ARG A 59 -7.79 -10.62 -7.94
C ARG A 59 -8.80 -11.75 -7.97
N PHE A 60 -9.49 -11.94 -6.86
CA PHE A 60 -10.66 -12.82 -6.75
C PHE A 60 -11.83 -12.06 -6.14
N GLU A 61 -13.03 -12.62 -6.23
CA GLU A 61 -14.22 -12.05 -5.62
C GLU A 61 -14.19 -12.26 -4.11
N ILE A 62 -14.06 -11.16 -3.35
CA ILE A 62 -14.12 -11.19 -1.89
C ILE A 62 -15.57 -11.33 -1.45
N ASP A 63 -15.84 -12.32 -0.62
CA ASP A 63 -17.14 -12.53 -0.01
C ASP A 63 -17.59 -11.26 0.75
N LYS A 64 -18.83 -10.84 0.51
CA LYS A 64 -19.40 -9.63 1.12
C LYS A 64 -19.54 -9.73 2.65
N SER A 65 -19.59 -10.93 3.20
CA SER A 65 -19.62 -11.16 4.64
C SER A 65 -18.29 -10.92 5.34
N TRP A 66 -17.18 -10.88 4.61
CA TRP A 66 -15.89 -10.63 5.23
C TRP A 66 -15.80 -9.23 5.79
N PRO A 67 -15.31 -9.08 7.05
CA PRO A 67 -15.12 -7.76 7.65
C PRO A 67 -14.08 -6.94 6.88
N ILE A 68 -14.40 -5.66 6.67
CA ILE A 68 -13.50 -4.72 6.01
C ILE A 68 -12.83 -3.85 7.06
N TYR A 69 -11.57 -3.60 6.83
CA TYR A 69 -10.70 -2.70 7.58
C TYR A 69 -10.13 -1.65 6.64
N SER A 70 -10.00 -0.42 7.09
CA SER A 70 -9.36 0.61 6.28
C SER A 70 -8.34 1.40 7.06
N GLY A 71 -7.21 1.66 6.40
CA GLY A 71 -6.17 2.59 6.85
C GLY A 71 -6.22 3.86 6.04
N HIS A 72 -6.07 5.02 6.70
CA HIS A 72 -6.16 6.34 6.06
C HIS A 72 -4.93 7.17 6.40
N ASP A 73 -4.32 7.77 5.39
CA ASP A 73 -3.34 8.84 5.48
C ASP A 73 -4.02 10.18 5.12
N PHE A 74 -3.93 11.16 6.00
CA PHE A 74 -4.66 12.43 5.87
C PHE A 74 -3.87 13.52 5.13
N GLY A 75 -3.05 13.14 4.16
CA GLY A 75 -2.33 14.14 3.37
C GLY A 75 -3.25 15.26 2.86
N LEU A 76 -2.91 16.52 3.17
CA LEU A 76 -3.72 17.69 2.81
C LEU A 76 -3.97 17.81 1.29
N VAL A 77 -3.02 17.35 0.50
CA VAL A 77 -3.06 17.43 -0.97
C VAL A 77 -3.24 16.05 -1.60
N ASN A 78 -2.71 15.02 -0.96
CA ASN A 78 -2.70 13.64 -1.47
C ASN A 78 -3.14 12.66 -0.37
N PRO A 79 -4.41 12.72 0.07
CA PRO A 79 -4.90 11.71 1.01
C PRO A 79 -4.88 10.35 0.36
N ALA A 80 -4.62 9.32 1.15
CA ALA A 80 -4.68 7.94 0.69
C ALA A 80 -5.51 7.06 1.63
N ALA A 81 -6.07 6.00 1.09
CA ALA A 81 -6.70 4.96 1.90
C ALA A 81 -6.45 3.58 1.29
N LEU A 82 -6.22 2.60 2.16
CA LEU A 82 -6.16 1.19 1.80
C LEU A 82 -7.30 0.43 2.46
N PHE A 83 -7.89 -0.49 1.71
CA PHE A 83 -8.99 -1.32 2.17
C PHE A 83 -8.58 -2.79 2.17
N TYR A 84 -8.76 -3.42 3.33
CA TYR A 84 -8.44 -4.81 3.55
C TYR A 84 -9.71 -5.60 3.90
N ALA A 85 -9.85 -6.77 3.31
CA ALA A 85 -10.82 -7.76 3.74
C ALA A 85 -10.13 -8.80 4.63
N GLY A 86 -10.70 -9.09 5.80
CA GLY A 86 -10.21 -10.13 6.68
C GLY A 86 -10.94 -11.44 6.43
N SER A 87 -10.21 -12.51 6.13
CA SER A 87 -10.79 -13.85 6.01
C SER A 87 -11.15 -14.41 7.39
N PRO A 88 -12.41 -14.68 7.69
CA PRO A 88 -12.80 -15.24 9.00
C PRO A 88 -12.24 -16.63 9.25
N GLY A 89 -12.02 -17.41 8.17
CA GLY A 89 -11.56 -18.79 8.28
C GLY A 89 -10.06 -18.92 8.55
N THR A 90 -9.23 -18.03 7.97
CA THR A 90 -7.77 -18.12 8.07
C THR A 90 -7.14 -17.00 8.90
N GLY A 91 -7.87 -15.91 9.11
CA GLY A 91 -7.35 -14.70 9.74
C GLY A 91 -6.37 -13.92 8.87
N ASP A 92 -6.36 -14.19 7.57
CA ASP A 92 -5.53 -13.49 6.61
C ASP A 92 -6.20 -12.19 6.15
N PHE A 93 -5.39 -11.21 5.78
CA PHE A 93 -5.85 -9.93 5.28
C PHE A 93 -5.49 -9.76 3.81
N PHE A 94 -6.46 -9.30 3.04
CA PHE A 94 -6.33 -9.08 1.60
C PHE A 94 -6.57 -7.61 1.28
N ALA A 95 -5.51 -6.87 0.94
CA ALA A 95 -5.66 -5.53 0.38
C ALA A 95 -6.35 -5.66 -0.97
N PHE A 96 -7.57 -5.13 -1.09
CA PHE A 96 -8.40 -5.30 -2.29
C PHE A 96 -8.70 -3.99 -3.01
N ALA A 97 -8.51 -2.85 -2.37
CA ALA A 97 -8.69 -1.55 -2.97
C ALA A 97 -7.73 -0.53 -2.34
N GLU A 98 -7.29 0.38 -3.17
CA GLU A 98 -6.55 1.57 -2.81
C GLU A 98 -7.30 2.81 -3.29
N TYR A 99 -7.20 3.89 -2.55
CA TYR A 99 -7.70 5.19 -2.92
C TYR A 99 -6.57 6.20 -2.83
N VAL A 100 -6.10 6.67 -3.97
CA VAL A 100 -5.04 7.68 -4.10
C VAL A 100 -5.49 8.63 -5.21
N PRO A 101 -6.29 9.67 -4.91
CA PRO A 101 -6.95 10.48 -5.93
C PRO A 101 -5.97 11.32 -6.75
N GLY A 102 -4.78 11.67 -6.22
CA GLY A 102 -3.77 12.47 -6.91
C GLY A 102 -4.19 13.91 -7.23
N ILE A 103 -5.37 14.32 -6.77
CA ILE A 103 -5.94 15.67 -6.96
C ILE A 103 -6.56 16.16 -5.65
N LYS A 104 -6.58 17.48 -5.47
CA LYS A 104 -7.21 18.09 -4.32
C LYS A 104 -8.73 17.96 -4.41
N MET A 105 -9.33 17.31 -3.41
CA MET A 105 -10.76 17.10 -3.27
C MET A 105 -11.21 17.46 -1.86
N GLY A 106 -12.55 17.59 -1.65
CA GLY A 106 -13.10 17.81 -0.32
C GLY A 106 -13.36 16.50 0.45
N TYR A 107 -13.52 16.61 1.77
CA TYR A 107 -13.85 15.44 2.63
C TYR A 107 -15.10 14.70 2.18
N TYR A 108 -16.10 15.44 1.69
CA TYR A 108 -17.32 14.84 1.12
C TYR A 108 -17.00 13.88 -0.02
N ASP A 109 -16.19 14.32 -0.98
CA ASP A 109 -15.86 13.54 -2.17
C ASP A 109 -15.05 12.28 -1.80
N HIS A 110 -14.09 12.44 -0.89
CA HIS A 110 -13.33 11.29 -0.36
C HIS A 110 -14.27 10.27 0.29
N VAL A 111 -15.22 10.73 1.11
CA VAL A 111 -16.15 9.84 1.81
C VAL A 111 -17.10 9.15 0.84
N GLN A 112 -17.55 9.82 -0.23
CA GLN A 112 -18.35 9.16 -1.26
C GLN A 112 -17.55 8.05 -1.95
N ALA A 113 -16.29 8.28 -2.28
CA ALA A 113 -15.42 7.25 -2.84
C ALA A 113 -15.23 6.06 -1.88
N PHE A 114 -15.00 6.31 -0.59
CA PHE A 114 -14.86 5.24 0.42
C PHE A 114 -16.15 4.41 0.54
N LYS A 115 -17.30 5.07 0.54
CA LYS A 115 -18.61 4.39 0.58
C LYS A 115 -18.84 3.54 -0.67
N ALA A 116 -18.46 4.03 -1.85
CA ALA A 116 -18.56 3.27 -3.10
C ALA A 116 -17.64 2.03 -3.08
N ILE A 117 -16.39 2.16 -2.62
CA ILE A 117 -15.45 1.04 -2.49
C ILE A 117 -16.00 -0.05 -1.54
N THR A 118 -16.69 0.37 -0.50
CA THR A 118 -17.17 -0.53 0.56
C THR A 118 -18.67 -0.83 0.47
N GLU A 119 -19.31 -0.56 -0.65
CA GLU A 119 -20.74 -0.74 -0.84
C GLU A 119 -21.18 -2.18 -0.55
N GLY A 120 -22.22 -2.30 0.28
CA GLY A 120 -22.78 -3.60 0.69
C GLY A 120 -21.85 -4.45 1.56
N ARG A 121 -20.78 -3.87 2.13
CA ARG A 121 -19.80 -4.56 2.98
C ARG A 121 -19.84 -4.04 4.41
N ASN A 122 -19.47 -4.89 5.35
CA ASN A 122 -19.35 -4.53 6.77
C ASN A 122 -17.95 -3.94 7.06
N VAL A 123 -17.85 -2.61 7.16
CA VAL A 123 -16.61 -1.93 7.54
C VAL A 123 -16.48 -1.95 9.07
N LEU A 124 -15.70 -2.91 9.56
CA LEU A 124 -15.55 -3.16 11.00
C LEU A 124 -14.68 -2.11 11.68
N LYS A 125 -13.62 -1.65 11.02
CA LYS A 125 -12.70 -0.69 11.61
C LYS A 125 -12.08 0.23 10.55
N ARG A 126 -11.97 1.50 10.92
CA ARG A 126 -11.29 2.55 10.15
C ARG A 126 -10.28 3.21 11.06
N VAL A 127 -9.02 3.26 10.65
CA VAL A 127 -7.94 3.90 11.41
C VAL A 127 -7.17 4.85 10.52
N GLY A 128 -6.64 5.92 11.08
CA GLY A 128 -5.82 6.85 10.30
C GLY A 128 -5.37 8.06 11.08
N GLY A 129 -4.36 8.68 10.53
CA GLY A 129 -3.73 9.85 11.10
C GLY A 129 -2.97 9.58 12.40
N ASN A 130 -2.26 10.57 12.85
CA ASN A 130 -1.57 10.57 14.15
C ASN A 130 -2.39 11.31 15.21
N HIS A 131 -1.87 11.41 16.44
CA HIS A 131 -2.55 12.06 17.55
C HIS A 131 -2.83 13.56 17.35
N GLN A 132 -2.11 14.24 16.45
CA GLN A 132 -2.28 15.68 16.16
C GLN A 132 -3.36 15.94 15.12
N GLU A 133 -3.86 14.91 14.44
CA GLU A 133 -4.80 15.01 13.31
C GLU A 133 -6.26 14.73 13.70
N GLU A 134 -6.62 15.09 14.94
CA GLU A 134 -8.00 14.94 15.42
C GLU A 134 -8.99 15.79 14.62
N GLY A 135 -8.58 16.99 14.18
CA GLY A 135 -9.41 17.86 13.32
C GLY A 135 -9.80 17.19 12.00
N GLU A 136 -8.86 16.45 11.39
CA GLU A 136 -9.09 15.69 10.17
C GLU A 136 -10.09 14.55 10.43
N ARG A 137 -9.93 13.81 11.51
CA ARG A 137 -10.87 12.74 11.90
C ARG A 137 -12.29 13.28 12.12
N GLN A 138 -12.42 14.45 12.76
CA GLN A 138 -13.71 15.10 12.97
C GLN A 138 -14.35 15.55 11.64
N ALA A 139 -13.55 16.07 10.69
CA ALA A 139 -14.03 16.46 9.38
C ALA A 139 -14.57 15.27 8.59
N TYR A 140 -13.89 14.12 8.59
CA TYR A 140 -14.40 12.88 7.99
C TYR A 140 -15.65 12.35 8.71
N ALA A 141 -15.67 12.40 10.04
CA ALA A 141 -16.82 11.99 10.85
C ALA A 141 -18.07 12.82 10.54
N ALA A 142 -17.93 14.13 10.33
CA ALA A 142 -19.02 15.03 9.93
C ALA A 142 -19.64 14.65 8.57
N GLN A 143 -18.90 13.96 7.68
CA GLN A 143 -19.37 13.40 6.43
C GLN A 143 -19.89 11.96 6.56
N GLY A 144 -19.98 11.43 7.77
CA GLY A 144 -20.48 10.07 8.06
C GLY A 144 -19.44 8.97 7.86
N TRP A 145 -18.14 9.30 7.99
CA TRP A 145 -17.05 8.34 7.93
C TRP A 145 -16.11 8.52 9.13
N SER A 146 -16.49 7.93 10.26
CA SER A 146 -15.69 8.02 11.50
C SER A 146 -14.42 7.19 11.38
N ILE A 147 -13.28 7.81 11.63
CA ILE A 147 -11.95 7.21 11.63
C ILE A 147 -11.39 7.31 13.04
N SER A 148 -10.80 6.26 13.55
CA SER A 148 -10.18 6.23 14.87
C SER A 148 -8.67 6.43 14.76
N GLU A 149 -8.05 6.98 15.79
CA GLU A 149 -6.60 7.00 15.89
C GLU A 149 -6.05 5.56 15.94
N PRO A 150 -4.95 5.24 15.22
CA PRO A 150 -4.31 3.94 15.30
C PRO A 150 -3.74 3.70 16.71
N LYS A 151 -3.79 2.47 17.18
CA LYS A 151 -3.00 2.09 18.36
C LYS A 151 -1.52 2.28 18.05
N HIS A 152 -0.77 2.79 19.02
CA HIS A 152 0.66 3.07 18.85
C HIS A 152 0.98 4.13 17.79
N SER A 153 0.09 5.11 17.59
CA SER A 153 0.29 6.20 16.62
C SER A 153 1.60 6.99 16.83
N LEU A 154 2.15 6.95 18.05
CA LEU A 154 3.44 7.57 18.40
C LEU A 154 4.66 6.67 18.17
N ASP A 155 4.47 5.39 17.86
CA ASP A 155 5.56 4.42 17.67
C ASP A 155 5.48 3.79 16.27
N LYS A 156 5.93 4.53 15.29
CA LYS A 156 6.00 4.08 13.89
C LYS A 156 6.88 2.86 13.72
N ALA A 157 7.97 2.77 14.47
CA ALA A 157 8.87 1.61 14.39
C ALA A 157 8.17 0.33 14.85
N LEU A 158 7.34 0.41 15.88
CA LEU A 158 6.52 -0.71 16.32
C LEU A 158 5.48 -1.10 15.26
N GLN A 159 4.78 -0.13 14.66
CA GLN A 159 3.81 -0.39 13.60
C GLN A 159 4.46 -1.11 12.40
N ILE A 160 5.63 -0.64 11.95
CA ILE A 160 6.39 -1.29 10.88
C ILE A 160 6.75 -2.73 11.27
N LYS A 161 7.27 -2.96 12.48
CA LYS A 161 7.61 -4.31 12.96
C LYS A 161 6.41 -5.25 13.00
N MET A 162 5.24 -4.74 13.39
CA MET A 162 3.99 -5.52 13.37
C MET A 162 3.64 -5.97 11.95
N VAL A 163 3.67 -5.05 10.98
CA VAL A 163 3.39 -5.36 9.57
C VAL A 163 4.44 -6.32 8.99
N GLN A 164 5.74 -6.12 9.31
CA GLN A 164 6.79 -7.07 8.93
C GLN A 164 6.53 -8.47 9.50
N GLY A 165 6.08 -8.55 10.76
CA GLY A 165 5.71 -9.81 11.39
C GLY A 165 4.58 -10.52 10.63
N MET A 166 3.56 -9.78 10.23
CA MET A 166 2.44 -10.33 9.45
C MET A 166 2.88 -10.81 8.06
N HIS A 167 3.81 -10.10 7.39
CA HIS A 167 4.37 -10.58 6.12
C HIS A 167 5.17 -11.88 6.31
N ARG A 168 6.00 -11.97 7.35
CA ARG A 168 6.76 -13.21 7.67
C ARG A 168 5.86 -14.41 7.94
N LEU A 169 4.68 -14.18 8.46
CA LEU A 169 3.68 -15.21 8.74
C LEU A 169 2.73 -15.45 7.55
N ASN A 170 2.93 -14.79 6.42
CA ASN A 170 2.05 -14.82 5.26
C ASN A 170 0.59 -14.54 5.63
N LYS A 171 0.36 -13.46 6.40
CA LYS A 171 -0.96 -13.04 6.87
C LYS A 171 -1.51 -11.81 6.16
N ILE A 172 -0.69 -11.15 5.33
CA ILE A 172 -1.12 -10.00 4.51
C ILE A 172 -0.81 -10.29 3.05
N TYR A 173 -1.83 -10.21 2.24
CA TYR A 173 -1.79 -10.31 0.79
C TYR A 173 -2.32 -9.02 0.16
N ALA A 174 -1.95 -8.76 -1.07
CA ALA A 174 -2.52 -7.66 -1.86
C ALA A 174 -2.84 -8.15 -3.27
N PHE A 175 -3.87 -7.60 -3.86
CA PHE A 175 -4.13 -7.84 -5.27
C PHE A 175 -3.06 -7.16 -6.12
N ASN A 176 -2.59 -7.87 -7.13
CA ASN A 176 -1.46 -7.44 -7.96
C ASN A 176 -1.77 -6.24 -8.88
N ASP A 177 -3.04 -5.82 -8.95
CA ASP A 177 -3.52 -4.65 -9.67
C ASP A 177 -3.57 -3.37 -8.83
N LEU A 178 -3.17 -3.42 -7.55
CA LEU A 178 -3.04 -2.24 -6.66
C LEU A 178 -1.70 -1.55 -6.95
N SER A 179 -1.66 -0.74 -7.99
CA SER A 179 -0.42 -0.20 -8.55
C SER A 179 0.34 0.73 -7.60
N ASN A 180 -0.36 1.61 -6.87
CA ASN A 180 0.26 2.51 -5.89
C ASN A 180 0.81 1.74 -4.70
N TYR A 181 0.02 0.83 -4.13
CA TYR A 181 0.46 -0.03 -3.02
C TYR A 181 1.72 -0.82 -3.39
N VAL A 182 1.71 -1.49 -4.55
CA VAL A 182 2.84 -2.30 -5.02
C VAL A 182 4.08 -1.43 -5.22
N ARG A 183 3.95 -0.31 -5.94
CA ARG A 183 5.03 0.64 -6.17
C ARG A 183 5.65 1.13 -4.86
N GLU A 184 4.83 1.59 -3.93
CA GLU A 184 5.29 2.11 -2.65
C GLU A 184 5.94 1.02 -1.79
N LYS A 185 5.38 -0.18 -1.77
CA LYS A 185 5.92 -1.32 -1.00
C LYS A 185 7.37 -1.63 -1.35
N PHE A 186 7.72 -1.54 -2.63
CA PHE A 186 9.08 -1.78 -3.12
C PHE A 186 9.99 -0.56 -3.14
N SER A 187 9.43 0.62 -3.00
CA SER A 187 10.20 1.88 -2.98
C SER A 187 10.44 2.40 -1.56
N PHE A 188 9.73 1.84 -0.56
CA PHE A 188 9.84 2.27 0.84
C PHE A 188 11.11 1.71 1.46
N VAL A 189 12.17 2.52 1.48
CA VAL A 189 13.53 2.11 1.85
C VAL A 189 14.06 2.93 3.00
N THR A 190 15.01 2.34 3.74
CA THR A 190 15.80 3.04 4.75
C THR A 190 17.22 3.28 4.25
N LYS A 191 17.79 4.40 4.66
CA LYS A 191 19.21 4.70 4.54
C LYS A 191 19.68 5.28 5.88
N GLU A 192 20.75 4.71 6.44
CA GLU A 192 21.27 5.12 7.74
C GLU A 192 20.17 5.15 8.83
N ASP A 193 19.38 4.07 8.90
CA ASP A 193 18.24 3.87 9.82
C ASP A 193 17.10 4.89 9.70
N LYS A 194 17.09 5.71 8.66
CA LYS A 194 16.00 6.64 8.37
C LYS A 194 15.27 6.25 7.09
N ILE A 195 13.95 6.39 7.10
CA ILE A 195 13.14 6.21 5.89
C ILE A 195 13.44 7.35 4.93
N VAL A 196 13.74 6.99 3.68
CA VAL A 196 14.05 7.96 2.63
C VAL A 196 12.76 8.50 2.02
N ASP A 197 12.65 9.82 1.87
CA ASP A 197 11.51 10.50 1.24
C ASP A 197 10.13 10.04 1.76
N GLU A 198 10.03 9.83 3.07
CA GLU A 198 8.84 9.27 3.73
C GLU A 198 7.53 9.95 3.33
N ALA A 199 7.54 11.27 3.13
CA ALA A 199 6.38 12.05 2.75
C ALA A 199 5.78 11.70 1.36
N ARG A 200 6.46 10.85 0.59
CA ARG A 200 6.00 10.38 -0.73
C ARG A 200 5.20 9.07 -0.67
N PHE A 201 5.16 8.42 0.50
CA PHE A 201 4.61 7.07 0.66
C PHE A 201 3.32 7.09 1.46
N HIS A 202 2.21 7.31 0.75
CA HIS A 202 0.89 7.46 1.37
C HIS A 202 0.22 6.12 1.71
N CYS A 203 0.50 5.07 0.94
CA CYS A 203 0.00 3.72 1.21
C CYS A 203 0.81 2.98 2.31
N MET A 204 1.95 3.53 2.72
CA MET A 204 2.87 2.93 3.70
C MET A 204 2.87 3.68 5.04
N ALA A 205 2.19 4.83 5.12
CA ALA A 205 2.12 5.71 6.29
C ALA A 205 1.32 5.10 7.46
#